data_479a607641d8a8a5e75dec73ecf5a17f
#
_entry.id   479a607641d8a8a5e75dec73ecf5a17f
#
_cell.length_a   1.000
_cell.length_b   1.000
_cell.length_c   1.000
_cell.angle_alpha   90.00
_cell.angle_beta   90.00
_cell.angle_gamma   90.00
#
_symmetry.space_group_name_H-M   'P 1'
#
loop_
_entity.id
_entity.type
_entity.pdbx_description
1 polymer ?
#
loop_
_entity_poly.entity_id
_entity_poly.type
_entity_poly.pdbx_seq_one_letter_code
_entity_poly.pdbx_strand_id
1 'polypeptide(L)'
;ILLLGVTIVSLTGFVIRSLTSKQTFLNIRLLSNSKFLFLLLPVVLYMFANLGINLLLPNYSQKILNTSSFWAGFSLLPGTLLGGILNPYFGHLYDKHGDKTPLLVGNMIFGISLLVMAYFTKNLGIIAFILMYMIFTFGRNMAFSIGMTASIDELSRDKKTDATAILQSAQMFMGALGTTVAALYGAQKSGLAVGFQHFLWLLFFISLVIFIMFFARQKTGNK
;
A
#
# COMPACT_ATOMS: atom_id res chain seq x y z
N ILE A 1 5.41 27.19 7.18
CA ILE A 1 6.71 27.45 6.54
C ILE A 1 7.85 27.06 7.48
N LEU A 2 7.88 27.52 8.74
CA LEU A 2 8.95 27.25 9.70
C LEU A 2 9.12 25.73 9.99
N LEU A 3 8.02 25.00 10.19
CA LEU A 3 8.03 23.54 10.39
C LEU A 3 8.58 22.80 9.16
N LEU A 4 8.23 23.23 7.94
CA LEU A 4 8.78 22.65 6.72
C LEU A 4 10.28 22.88 6.62
N GLY A 5 10.76 24.08 6.98
CA GLY A 5 12.20 24.38 7.02
C GLY A 5 12.95 23.47 8.00
N VAL A 6 12.45 23.34 9.23
CA VAL A 6 13.03 22.45 10.25
C VAL A 6 13.03 20.99 9.77
N THR A 7 11.96 20.53 9.15
CA THR A 7 11.87 19.15 8.62
C THR A 7 12.91 18.90 7.53
N ILE A 8 13.06 19.81 6.57
CA ILE A 8 14.02 19.68 5.48
C ILE A 8 15.46 19.68 6.03
N VAL A 9 15.80 20.59 6.93
CA VAL A 9 17.13 20.68 7.54
C VAL A 9 17.46 19.41 8.34
N SER A 10 16.50 18.94 9.15
CA SER A 10 16.71 17.72 9.97
C SER A 10 16.85 16.48 9.10
N LEU A 11 16.06 16.36 8.04
CA LEU A 11 16.12 15.23 7.11
C LEU A 11 17.42 15.24 6.32
N THR A 12 17.85 16.39 5.85
CA THR A 12 19.12 16.55 5.13
C THR A 12 20.32 16.23 6.04
N GLY A 13 20.32 16.74 7.28
CA GLY A 13 21.35 16.43 8.26
C GLY A 13 21.39 14.94 8.60
N PHE A 14 20.25 14.29 8.76
CA PHE A 14 20.16 12.85 8.98
C PHE A 14 20.73 12.05 7.81
N VAL A 15 20.37 12.40 6.57
CA VAL A 15 20.87 11.71 5.35
C VAL A 15 22.38 11.87 5.22
N ILE A 16 22.91 13.09 5.36
CA ILE A 16 24.36 13.36 5.30
C ILE A 16 25.11 12.55 6.36
N ARG A 17 24.63 12.59 7.62
CA ARG A 17 25.26 11.84 8.71
C ARG A 17 25.22 10.34 8.45
N SER A 18 24.10 9.82 7.95
CA SER A 18 23.91 8.39 7.66
C SER A 18 24.81 7.88 6.49
N LEU A 19 25.15 8.77 5.56
CA LEU A 19 26.05 8.43 4.45
C LEU A 19 27.54 8.55 4.80
N THR A 20 27.89 9.46 5.74
CA THR A 20 29.30 9.79 6.06
C THR A 20 29.82 9.05 7.29
N SER A 21 28.97 8.65 8.24
CA SER A 21 29.40 7.96 9.45
C SER A 21 29.73 6.50 9.22
N LYS A 22 30.77 5.99 9.90
CA LYS A 22 31.12 4.55 9.91
C LYS A 22 30.19 3.72 10.78
N GLN A 23 29.62 4.33 11.83
CA GLN A 23 28.58 3.73 12.68
C GLN A 23 27.28 4.50 12.45
N THR A 24 26.43 3.96 11.58
CA THR A 24 25.14 4.56 11.22
C THR A 24 24.05 3.96 12.09
N PHE A 25 23.17 4.80 12.60
CA PHE A 25 21.95 4.37 13.28
C PHE A 25 21.01 3.59 12.34
N LEU A 26 21.06 3.93 11.04
CA LEU A 26 20.26 3.29 9.99
C LEU A 26 21.10 3.27 8.70
N ASN A 27 21.27 2.09 8.11
CA ASN A 27 22.05 1.93 6.88
C ASN A 27 21.21 2.27 5.63
N ILE A 28 21.06 3.55 5.34
CA ILE A 28 20.28 4.02 4.17
C ILE A 28 20.90 3.60 2.81
N ARG A 29 22.14 3.08 2.78
CA ARG A 29 22.75 2.51 1.56
C ARG A 29 21.99 1.29 1.04
N LEU A 30 21.11 0.68 1.87
CA LEU A 30 20.19 -0.37 1.44
C LEU A 30 19.24 0.11 0.33
N LEU A 31 18.92 1.40 0.29
CA LEU A 31 18.11 1.98 -0.80
C LEU A 31 18.85 1.98 -2.16
N SER A 32 20.17 1.76 -2.17
CA SER A 32 20.92 1.55 -3.42
C SER A 32 20.89 0.09 -3.90
N ASN A 33 20.34 -0.84 -3.10
CA ASN A 33 20.15 -2.22 -3.52
C ASN A 33 18.90 -2.31 -4.38
N SER A 34 19.08 -2.53 -5.69
CA SER A 34 18.00 -2.57 -6.67
C SER A 34 16.96 -3.68 -6.37
N LYS A 35 17.38 -4.83 -5.83
CA LYS A 35 16.45 -5.92 -5.47
C LYS A 35 15.57 -5.55 -4.29
N PHE A 36 16.16 -4.96 -3.26
CA PHE A 36 15.43 -4.44 -2.11
C PHE A 36 14.45 -3.33 -2.51
N LEU A 37 14.93 -2.34 -3.28
CA LEU A 37 14.12 -1.22 -3.74
C LEU A 37 12.95 -1.68 -4.62
N PHE A 38 13.18 -2.69 -5.46
CA PHE A 38 12.15 -3.24 -6.35
C PHE A 38 10.96 -3.86 -5.58
N LEU A 39 11.22 -4.50 -4.44
CA LEU A 39 10.16 -5.06 -3.58
C LEU A 39 9.59 -4.02 -2.61
N LEU A 40 10.42 -3.09 -2.14
CA LEU A 40 10.00 -2.01 -1.24
C LEU A 40 8.94 -1.12 -1.91
N LEU A 41 9.12 -0.77 -3.18
CA LEU A 41 8.22 0.16 -3.87
C LEU A 41 6.76 -0.33 -3.93
N PRO A 42 6.43 -1.57 -4.34
CA PRO A 42 5.07 -2.09 -4.25
C PRO A 42 4.51 -2.09 -2.83
N VAL A 43 5.31 -2.48 -1.83
CA VAL A 43 4.88 -2.56 -0.42
C VAL A 43 4.44 -1.19 0.10
N VAL A 44 5.20 -0.13 -0.20
CA VAL A 44 4.81 1.23 0.24
C VAL A 44 3.62 1.78 -0.54
N LEU A 45 3.47 1.41 -1.82
CA LEU A 45 2.30 1.79 -2.63
C LEU A 45 1.01 1.10 -2.14
N TYR A 46 1.10 -0.12 -1.63
CA TYR A 46 -0.05 -0.76 -0.96
C TYR A 46 -0.47 -0.02 0.32
N MET A 47 0.48 0.55 1.08
CA MET A 47 0.15 1.39 2.24
C MET A 47 -0.48 2.72 1.82
N PHE A 48 0.03 3.34 0.76
CA PHE A 48 -0.59 4.52 0.16
C PHE A 48 -2.08 4.26 -0.19
N ALA A 49 -2.34 3.17 -0.90
CA ALA A 49 -3.70 2.79 -1.29
C ALA A 49 -4.59 2.50 -0.08
N ASN A 50 -4.07 1.74 0.89
CA ASN A 50 -4.82 1.34 2.08
C ASN A 50 -5.31 2.54 2.90
N LEU A 51 -4.38 3.42 3.29
CA LEU A 51 -4.75 4.57 4.13
C LEU A 51 -5.60 5.58 3.37
N GLY A 52 -5.38 5.74 2.05
CA GLY A 52 -6.23 6.60 1.22
C GLY A 52 -7.67 6.09 1.12
N ILE A 53 -7.89 4.80 0.89
CA ILE A 53 -9.25 4.22 0.87
C ILE A 53 -9.89 4.25 2.26
N ASN A 54 -9.12 3.98 3.32
CA ASN A 54 -9.62 4.03 4.70
C ASN A 54 -10.15 5.42 5.08
N LEU A 55 -9.62 6.47 4.47
CA LEU A 55 -10.15 7.83 4.63
C LEU A 55 -11.41 8.05 3.79
N LEU A 56 -11.38 7.70 2.50
CA LEU A 56 -12.45 8.09 1.56
C LEU A 56 -13.68 7.21 1.61
N LEU A 57 -13.55 5.89 1.80
CA LEU A 57 -14.68 4.97 1.77
C LEU A 57 -15.71 5.25 2.87
N PRO A 58 -15.35 5.46 4.15
CA PRO A 58 -16.34 5.86 5.16
C PRO A 58 -16.96 7.23 4.89
N ASN A 59 -16.18 8.19 4.42
CA ASN A 59 -16.69 9.51 4.05
C ASN A 59 -17.70 9.45 2.89
N TYR A 60 -17.38 8.66 1.87
CA TYR A 60 -18.28 8.40 0.75
C TYR A 60 -19.57 7.72 1.23
N SER A 61 -19.45 6.70 2.07
CA SER A 61 -20.58 5.97 2.61
C SER A 61 -21.54 6.86 3.39
N GLN A 62 -21.02 7.76 4.23
CA GLN A 62 -21.84 8.70 4.99
C GLN A 62 -22.47 9.79 4.13
N LYS A 63 -21.67 10.45 3.29
CA LYS A 63 -22.11 11.68 2.59
C LYS A 63 -22.83 11.43 1.28
N ILE A 64 -22.53 10.32 0.60
CA ILE A 64 -23.11 10.00 -0.72
C ILE A 64 -24.16 8.90 -0.61
N LEU A 65 -23.84 7.82 0.12
CA LEU A 65 -24.81 6.72 0.31
C LEU A 65 -25.77 6.97 1.47
N ASN A 66 -25.64 8.09 2.20
CA ASN A 66 -26.46 8.49 3.33
C ASN A 66 -26.58 7.39 4.41
N THR A 67 -25.49 6.63 4.62
CA THR A 67 -25.47 5.59 5.65
C THR A 67 -25.13 6.17 7.01
N SER A 68 -25.56 5.49 8.10
CA SER A 68 -25.16 5.90 9.45
C SER A 68 -23.64 5.79 9.67
N SER A 69 -23.12 6.51 10.66
CA SER A 69 -21.70 6.44 11.04
C SER A 69 -21.27 5.02 11.42
N PHE A 70 -22.20 4.22 11.96
CA PHE A 70 -21.98 2.80 12.24
C PHE A 70 -21.64 2.02 10.96
N TRP A 71 -22.49 2.09 9.94
CA TRP A 71 -22.28 1.37 8.67
C TRP A 71 -21.05 1.86 7.92
N ALA A 72 -20.76 3.15 8.00
CA ALA A 72 -19.58 3.71 7.40
C ALA A 72 -18.29 3.17 8.03
N GLY A 73 -18.21 3.10 9.37
CA GLY A 73 -17.09 2.46 10.07
C GLY A 73 -17.06 0.95 9.84
N PHE A 74 -18.20 0.29 9.88
CA PHE A 74 -18.35 -1.14 9.63
C PHE A 74 -17.89 -1.53 8.22
N SER A 75 -17.97 -0.62 7.24
CA SER A 75 -17.53 -0.90 5.86
C SER A 75 -16.08 -1.37 5.74
N LEU A 76 -15.23 -1.00 6.68
CA LEU A 76 -13.81 -1.41 6.70
C LEU A 76 -13.58 -2.67 7.56
N LEU A 77 -14.44 -2.94 8.53
CA LEU A 77 -14.21 -3.96 9.56
C LEU A 77 -14.04 -5.37 8.99
N PRO A 78 -14.94 -5.90 8.14
CA PRO A 78 -14.82 -7.27 7.65
C PRO A 78 -13.54 -7.49 6.84
N GLY A 79 -13.14 -6.52 6.01
CA GLY A 79 -11.90 -6.58 5.24
C GLY A 79 -10.65 -6.57 6.12
N THR A 80 -10.61 -5.72 7.15
CA THR A 80 -9.46 -5.64 8.07
C THR A 80 -9.32 -6.90 8.93
N LEU A 81 -10.44 -7.44 9.42
CA LEU A 81 -10.45 -8.71 10.16
C LEU A 81 -9.97 -9.87 9.29
N LEU A 82 -10.48 -9.97 8.06
CA LEU A 82 -10.07 -11.00 7.11
C LEU A 82 -8.56 -10.93 6.84
N GLY A 83 -8.03 -9.72 6.66
CA GLY A 83 -6.59 -9.51 6.49
C GLY A 83 -5.76 -9.96 7.70
N GLY A 84 -6.20 -9.64 8.91
CA GLY A 84 -5.52 -10.07 10.15
C GLY A 84 -5.51 -11.59 10.32
N ILE A 85 -6.65 -12.25 10.08
CA ILE A 85 -6.79 -13.71 10.21
C ILE A 85 -5.94 -14.44 9.15
N LEU A 86 -5.85 -13.92 7.94
CA LEU A 86 -5.15 -14.58 6.83
C LEU A 86 -3.64 -14.29 6.77
N ASN A 87 -3.12 -13.34 7.55
CA ASN A 87 -1.69 -13.03 7.53
C ASN A 87 -0.79 -14.26 7.78
N PRO A 88 -1.05 -15.16 8.76
CA PRO A 88 -0.25 -16.37 8.92
C PRO A 88 -0.32 -17.31 7.71
N TYR A 89 -1.48 -17.38 7.05
CA TYR A 89 -1.67 -18.18 5.85
C TYR A 89 -0.83 -17.65 4.67
N PHE A 90 -0.70 -16.34 4.54
CA PHE A 90 0.15 -15.73 3.51
C PHE A 90 1.63 -16.03 3.72
N GLY A 91 2.09 -16.08 4.98
CA GLY A 91 3.43 -16.56 5.30
C GLY A 91 3.67 -18.01 4.84
N HIS A 92 2.74 -18.91 5.15
CA HIS A 92 2.82 -20.30 4.69
C HIS A 92 2.75 -20.44 3.16
N LEU A 93 1.98 -19.57 2.49
CA LEU A 93 1.90 -19.53 1.04
C LEU A 93 3.25 -19.12 0.41
N TYR A 94 3.93 -18.15 1.05
CA TYR A 94 5.29 -17.73 0.69
C TYR A 94 6.29 -18.88 0.82
N ASP A 95 6.27 -19.60 1.96
CA ASP A 95 7.18 -20.73 2.22
C ASP A 95 7.00 -21.86 1.19
N LYS A 96 5.77 -22.11 0.74
CA LYS A 96 5.45 -23.20 -0.18
C LYS A 96 5.66 -22.86 -1.66
N HIS A 97 5.35 -21.63 -2.09
CA HIS A 97 5.30 -21.24 -3.50
C HIS A 97 6.31 -20.15 -3.87
N GLY A 98 7.10 -19.67 -2.88
CA GLY A 98 7.95 -18.50 -3.06
C GLY A 98 7.15 -17.21 -3.20
N ASP A 99 7.81 -16.15 -3.63
CA ASP A 99 7.23 -14.81 -3.70
C ASP A 99 6.52 -14.50 -5.03
N LYS A 100 7.05 -14.98 -6.15
CA LYS A 100 6.68 -14.50 -7.50
C LYS A 100 5.20 -14.66 -7.83
N THR A 101 4.69 -15.90 -7.73
CA THR A 101 3.29 -16.20 -8.08
C THR A 101 2.30 -15.57 -7.14
N PRO A 102 2.45 -15.67 -5.80
CA PRO A 102 1.51 -15.04 -4.88
C PRO A 102 1.51 -13.51 -4.95
N LEU A 103 2.66 -12.86 -5.19
CA LEU A 103 2.71 -11.41 -5.41
C LEU A 103 1.89 -10.98 -6.62
N LEU A 104 2.02 -11.71 -7.73
CA LEU A 104 1.28 -11.41 -8.95
C LEU A 104 -0.23 -11.62 -8.75
N VAL A 105 -0.62 -12.77 -8.19
CA VAL A 105 -2.03 -13.10 -7.94
C VAL A 105 -2.66 -12.13 -6.94
N GLY A 106 -1.99 -11.82 -5.85
CA GLY A 106 -2.46 -10.83 -4.87
C GLY A 106 -2.67 -9.46 -5.49
N ASN A 107 -1.71 -8.99 -6.31
CA ASN A 107 -1.85 -7.72 -7.01
C ASN A 107 -2.95 -7.74 -8.09
N MET A 108 -3.18 -8.87 -8.77
CA MET A 108 -4.31 -9.00 -9.72
C MET A 108 -5.65 -8.86 -9.00
N ILE A 109 -5.84 -9.56 -7.88
CA ILE A 109 -7.07 -9.47 -7.08
C ILE A 109 -7.28 -8.03 -6.58
N PHE A 110 -6.22 -7.39 -6.09
CA PHE A 110 -6.21 -5.99 -5.68
C PHE A 110 -6.61 -5.06 -6.84
N GLY A 111 -6.00 -5.20 -8.00
CA GLY A 111 -6.28 -4.37 -9.18
C GLY A 111 -7.70 -4.56 -9.73
N ILE A 112 -8.18 -5.81 -9.81
CA ILE A 112 -9.55 -6.11 -10.27
C ILE A 112 -10.59 -5.50 -9.32
N SER A 113 -10.38 -5.59 -8.01
CA SER A 113 -11.29 -4.98 -7.03
C SER A 113 -11.36 -3.46 -7.19
N LEU A 114 -10.22 -2.80 -7.42
CA LEU A 114 -10.16 -1.36 -7.69
C LEU A 114 -10.86 -0.97 -8.99
N LEU A 115 -10.66 -1.75 -10.05
CA LEU A 115 -11.32 -1.53 -11.35
C LEU A 115 -12.84 -1.59 -11.20
N VAL A 116 -13.35 -2.63 -10.54
CA VAL A 116 -14.78 -2.80 -10.30
C VAL A 116 -15.34 -1.65 -9.45
N MET A 117 -14.65 -1.29 -8.35
CA MET A 117 -15.05 -0.17 -7.52
C MET A 117 -15.04 1.15 -8.29
N ALA A 118 -14.01 1.43 -9.10
CA ALA A 118 -13.89 2.65 -9.89
C ALA A 118 -14.98 2.77 -10.96
N TYR A 119 -15.26 1.67 -11.66
CA TYR A 119 -16.23 1.66 -12.75
C TYR A 119 -17.67 1.78 -12.24
N PHE A 120 -18.00 1.05 -11.18
CA PHE A 120 -19.36 0.99 -10.64
C PHE A 120 -19.60 1.92 -9.44
N THR A 121 -18.69 2.84 -9.12
CA THR A 121 -18.76 3.71 -7.92
C THR A 121 -20.15 4.30 -7.69
N LYS A 122 -20.81 4.79 -8.74
CA LYS A 122 -22.13 5.43 -8.65
C LYS A 122 -23.29 4.47 -8.42
N ASN A 123 -23.11 3.18 -8.74
CA ASN A 123 -24.16 2.15 -8.72
C ASN A 123 -24.02 1.19 -7.54
N LEU A 124 -22.90 1.25 -6.81
CA LEU A 124 -22.64 0.36 -5.68
C LEU A 124 -23.30 0.90 -4.40
N GLY A 125 -24.14 0.07 -3.79
CA GLY A 125 -24.61 0.29 -2.42
C GLY A 125 -23.54 -0.11 -1.37
N ILE A 126 -23.82 0.19 -0.10
CA ILE A 126 -22.88 -0.04 1.01
C ILE A 126 -22.43 -1.51 1.12
N ILE A 127 -23.35 -2.46 0.94
CA ILE A 127 -23.03 -3.90 1.02
C ILE A 127 -22.05 -4.30 -0.09
N ALA A 128 -22.26 -3.81 -1.31
CA ALA A 128 -21.37 -4.09 -2.42
C ALA A 128 -19.96 -3.49 -2.18
N PHE A 129 -19.89 -2.28 -1.60
CA PHE A 129 -18.60 -1.70 -1.20
C PHE A 129 -17.89 -2.51 -0.11
N ILE A 130 -18.62 -3.03 0.89
CA ILE A 130 -18.06 -3.91 1.92
C ILE A 130 -17.44 -5.16 1.27
N LEU A 131 -18.16 -5.83 0.38
CA LEU A 131 -17.68 -7.02 -0.31
C LEU A 131 -16.46 -6.72 -1.20
N MET A 132 -16.50 -5.63 -1.96
CA MET A 132 -15.38 -5.21 -2.79
C MET A 132 -14.16 -4.81 -1.95
N TYR A 133 -14.37 -4.14 -0.80
CA TYR A 133 -13.30 -3.82 0.13
C TYR A 133 -12.67 -5.08 0.76
N MET A 134 -13.46 -6.12 1.03
CA MET A 134 -12.92 -7.42 1.47
C MET A 134 -11.99 -8.03 0.41
N ILE A 135 -12.41 -8.03 -0.86
CA ILE A 135 -11.61 -8.54 -1.97
C ILE A 135 -10.34 -7.69 -2.16
N PHE A 136 -10.48 -6.36 -2.11
CA PHE A 136 -9.37 -5.41 -2.12
C PHE A 136 -8.36 -5.71 -1.03
N THR A 137 -8.83 -5.86 0.21
CA THR A 137 -7.98 -6.09 1.38
C THR A 137 -7.31 -7.47 1.33
N PHE A 138 -8.01 -8.49 0.84
CA PHE A 138 -7.45 -9.82 0.64
C PHE A 138 -6.26 -9.77 -0.34
N GLY A 139 -6.47 -9.24 -1.55
CA GLY A 139 -5.42 -9.16 -2.57
C GLY A 139 -4.24 -8.30 -2.12
N ARG A 140 -4.54 -7.13 -1.53
CA ARG A 140 -3.53 -6.22 -0.99
C ARG A 140 -2.70 -6.87 0.13
N ASN A 141 -3.35 -7.50 1.14
CA ASN A 141 -2.64 -8.10 2.27
C ASN A 141 -1.78 -9.27 1.81
N MET A 142 -2.25 -10.09 0.88
CA MET A 142 -1.46 -11.19 0.31
C MET A 142 -0.18 -10.65 -0.34
N ALA A 143 -0.29 -9.68 -1.26
CA ALA A 143 0.87 -9.12 -1.93
C ALA A 143 1.76 -8.29 -0.99
N PHE A 144 1.18 -7.55 -0.05
CA PHE A 144 1.89 -6.74 0.94
C PHE A 144 2.72 -7.60 1.90
N SER A 145 2.11 -8.62 2.53
CA SER A 145 2.77 -9.48 3.51
C SER A 145 3.92 -10.26 2.88
N ILE A 146 3.67 -10.85 1.71
CA ILE A 146 4.68 -11.61 0.98
C ILE A 146 5.79 -10.69 0.45
N GLY A 147 5.44 -9.52 -0.07
CA GLY A 147 6.41 -8.53 -0.53
C GLY A 147 7.32 -8.00 0.60
N MET A 148 6.74 -7.78 1.78
CA MET A 148 7.50 -7.38 2.97
C MET A 148 8.49 -8.47 3.39
N THR A 149 8.06 -9.72 3.49
CA THR A 149 8.93 -10.86 3.85
C THR A 149 10.02 -11.05 2.81
N ALA A 150 9.67 -11.12 1.54
CA ALA A 150 10.62 -11.31 0.44
C ALA A 150 11.68 -10.20 0.37
N SER A 151 11.31 -8.94 0.65
CA SER A 151 12.26 -7.82 0.64
C SER A 151 13.33 -7.92 1.72
N ILE A 152 13.00 -8.53 2.86
CA ILE A 152 13.92 -8.71 4.00
C ILE A 152 14.75 -9.98 3.83
N ASP A 153 14.16 -11.05 3.28
CA ASP A 153 14.83 -12.35 3.16
C ASP A 153 15.99 -12.35 2.16
N GLU A 154 15.95 -11.49 1.17
CA GLU A 154 17.05 -11.31 0.21
C GLU A 154 18.30 -10.65 0.83
N LEU A 155 18.23 -10.21 2.08
CA LEU A 155 19.31 -9.48 2.75
C LEU A 155 20.06 -10.36 3.76
N SER A 156 21.35 -10.06 3.94
CA SER A 156 22.18 -10.67 4.99
C SER A 156 21.64 -10.31 6.40
N ARG A 157 21.88 -11.18 7.37
CA ARG A 157 21.34 -11.05 8.73
C ARG A 157 21.61 -9.71 9.40
N ASP A 158 22.82 -9.18 9.22
CA ASP A 158 23.27 -7.88 9.73
C ASP A 158 22.45 -6.69 9.20
N LYS A 159 21.82 -6.83 8.04
CA LYS A 159 21.04 -5.78 7.36
C LYS A 159 19.54 -5.87 7.56
N LYS A 160 19.03 -6.99 8.09
CA LYS A 160 17.57 -7.22 8.24
C LYS A 160 16.90 -6.21 9.16
N THR A 161 17.56 -5.83 10.25
CA THR A 161 17.01 -4.83 11.20
C THR A 161 16.88 -3.46 10.54
N ASP A 162 17.93 -3.01 9.85
CA ASP A 162 17.91 -1.73 9.15
C ASP A 162 16.87 -1.72 8.02
N ALA A 163 16.78 -2.81 7.27
CA ALA A 163 15.78 -2.97 6.22
C ALA A 163 14.34 -2.88 6.75
N THR A 164 14.07 -3.51 7.90
CA THR A 164 12.75 -3.46 8.55
C THR A 164 12.42 -2.02 8.99
N ALA A 165 13.39 -1.31 9.56
CA ALA A 165 13.21 0.09 9.97
C ALA A 165 12.95 1.01 8.76
N ILE A 166 13.68 0.82 7.65
CA ILE A 166 13.46 1.56 6.40
C ILE A 166 12.07 1.26 5.83
N LEU A 167 11.69 -0.03 5.76
CA LEU A 167 10.38 -0.46 5.27
C LEU A 167 9.25 0.19 6.07
N GLN A 168 9.30 0.13 7.39
CA GLN A 168 8.25 0.69 8.25
C GLN A 168 8.18 2.22 8.13
N SER A 169 9.32 2.91 8.13
CA SER A 169 9.36 4.37 7.95
C SER A 169 8.79 4.78 6.59
N ALA A 170 9.19 4.08 5.52
CA ALA A 170 8.70 4.34 4.17
C ALA A 170 7.19 4.06 4.04
N GLN A 171 6.68 3.00 4.68
CA GLN A 171 5.25 2.67 4.72
C GLN A 171 4.44 3.78 5.42
N MET A 172 4.90 4.26 6.59
CA MET A 172 4.21 5.34 7.31
C MET A 172 4.18 6.63 6.50
N PHE A 173 5.30 6.98 5.86
CA PHE A 173 5.39 8.15 4.99
C PHE A 173 4.44 8.03 3.79
N MET A 174 4.48 6.91 3.07
CA MET A 174 3.60 6.69 1.92
C MET A 174 2.13 6.57 2.31
N GLY A 175 1.84 6.04 3.49
CA GLY A 175 0.48 6.04 4.04
C GLY A 175 -0.04 7.45 4.32
N ALA A 176 0.79 8.32 4.91
CA ALA A 176 0.47 9.74 5.13
C ALA A 176 0.26 10.48 3.80
N LEU A 177 1.09 10.21 2.77
CA LEU A 177 0.87 10.74 1.42
C LEU A 177 -0.45 10.22 0.83
N GLY A 178 -0.77 8.94 1.02
CA GLY A 178 -2.02 8.34 0.57
C GLY A 178 -3.25 9.02 1.14
N THR A 179 -3.26 9.29 2.45
CA THR A 179 -4.36 10.05 3.09
C THR A 179 -4.42 11.49 2.60
N THR A 180 -3.28 12.14 2.40
CA THR A 180 -3.22 13.53 1.90
C THR A 180 -3.78 13.62 0.48
N VAL A 181 -3.32 12.74 -0.41
CA VAL A 181 -3.82 12.70 -1.79
C VAL A 181 -5.31 12.35 -1.82
N ALA A 182 -5.73 11.37 -1.03
CA ALA A 182 -7.15 11.02 -0.90
C ALA A 182 -7.99 12.21 -0.42
N ALA A 183 -7.52 12.97 0.57
CA ALA A 183 -8.21 14.17 1.04
C ALA A 183 -8.35 15.24 -0.06
N LEU A 184 -7.30 15.44 -0.88
CA LEU A 184 -7.35 16.35 -2.03
C LEU A 184 -8.40 15.90 -3.07
N TYR A 185 -8.48 14.60 -3.37
CA TYR A 185 -9.52 14.05 -4.23
C TYR A 185 -10.91 14.21 -3.63
N GLY A 186 -11.05 13.98 -2.32
CA GLY A 186 -12.32 14.16 -1.61
C GLY A 186 -12.81 15.60 -1.54
N ALA A 187 -11.91 16.58 -1.64
CA ALA A 187 -12.18 18.03 -1.61
C ALA A 187 -12.34 18.64 -3.01
N GLN A 188 -12.39 17.86 -4.08
CA GLN A 188 -12.54 18.38 -5.44
C GLN A 188 -13.84 19.16 -5.62
N LYS A 189 -13.80 20.22 -6.44
CA LYS A 189 -14.98 21.02 -6.79
C LYS A 189 -16.10 20.21 -7.46
N SER A 190 -15.74 19.13 -8.16
CA SER A 190 -16.67 18.16 -8.76
C SER A 190 -17.45 17.30 -7.76
N GLY A 191 -17.17 17.42 -6.48
CA GLY A 191 -17.82 16.70 -5.40
C GLY A 191 -17.12 15.40 -5.00
N LEU A 192 -17.45 14.94 -3.78
CA LEU A 192 -16.83 13.77 -3.15
C LEU A 192 -16.98 12.48 -3.99
N ALA A 193 -18.14 12.30 -4.64
CA ALA A 193 -18.40 11.09 -5.43
C ALA A 193 -17.45 10.96 -6.63
N VAL A 194 -17.25 12.06 -7.35
CA VAL A 194 -16.34 12.10 -8.50
C VAL A 194 -14.89 12.02 -8.02
N GLY A 195 -14.56 12.72 -6.94
CA GLY A 195 -13.23 12.66 -6.36
C GLY A 195 -12.87 11.24 -5.89
N PHE A 196 -13.77 10.55 -5.22
CA PHE A 196 -13.55 9.16 -4.81
C PHE A 196 -13.34 8.23 -6.03
N GLN A 197 -14.16 8.38 -7.07
CA GLN A 197 -14.01 7.63 -8.31
C GLN A 197 -12.65 7.87 -8.96
N HIS A 198 -12.21 9.13 -9.07
CA HIS A 198 -10.88 9.47 -9.63
C HIS A 198 -9.74 8.89 -8.79
N PHE A 199 -9.87 8.90 -7.45
CA PHE A 199 -8.88 8.28 -6.58
C PHE A 199 -8.80 6.76 -6.78
N LEU A 200 -9.94 6.07 -6.97
CA LEU A 200 -9.94 4.65 -7.29
C LEU A 200 -9.26 4.35 -8.63
N TRP A 201 -9.47 5.20 -9.65
CA TRP A 201 -8.75 5.10 -10.92
C TRP A 201 -7.24 5.30 -10.75
N LEU A 202 -6.82 6.28 -9.96
CA LEU A 202 -5.41 6.47 -9.62
C LEU A 202 -4.80 5.20 -9.02
N LEU A 203 -5.49 4.59 -8.05
CA LEU A 203 -5.03 3.36 -7.41
C LEU A 203 -4.99 2.18 -8.38
N PHE A 204 -5.95 2.09 -9.29
CA PHE A 204 -5.96 1.08 -10.34
C PHE A 204 -4.73 1.21 -11.25
N PHE A 205 -4.39 2.43 -11.71
CA PHE A 205 -3.18 2.64 -12.51
C PHE A 205 -1.90 2.32 -11.72
N ILE A 206 -1.85 2.63 -10.44
CA ILE A 206 -0.75 2.21 -9.56
C ILE A 206 -0.66 0.68 -9.52
N SER A 207 -1.78 -0.04 -9.42
CA SER A 207 -1.79 -1.51 -9.44
C SER A 207 -1.28 -2.09 -10.75
N LEU A 208 -1.54 -1.43 -11.88
CA LEU A 208 -0.99 -1.84 -13.18
C LEU A 208 0.54 -1.67 -13.24
N VAL A 209 1.07 -0.58 -12.69
CA VAL A 209 2.53 -0.39 -12.59
C VAL A 209 3.15 -1.50 -11.74
N ILE A 210 2.56 -1.80 -10.59
CA ILE A 210 3.02 -2.90 -9.71
C ILE A 210 2.93 -4.25 -10.45
N PHE A 211 1.86 -4.48 -11.22
CA PHE A 211 1.68 -5.69 -12.01
C PHE A 211 2.81 -5.86 -13.03
N ILE A 212 3.13 -4.81 -13.77
CA ILE A 212 4.23 -4.80 -14.75
C ILE A 212 5.57 -5.11 -14.06
N MET A 213 5.81 -4.53 -12.90
CA MET A 213 7.01 -4.80 -12.10
C MET A 213 7.09 -6.29 -11.71
N PHE A 214 6.05 -6.88 -11.15
CA PHE A 214 6.06 -8.28 -10.75
C PHE A 214 6.13 -9.23 -11.95
N PHE A 215 5.48 -8.89 -13.05
CA PHE A 215 5.54 -9.67 -14.30
C PHE A 215 6.96 -9.68 -14.90
N ALA A 216 7.64 -8.53 -14.90
CA ALA A 216 9.03 -8.44 -15.33
C ALA A 216 9.97 -9.30 -14.47
N ARG A 217 9.73 -9.35 -13.14
CA ARG A 217 10.50 -10.20 -12.22
C ARG A 217 10.31 -11.70 -12.50
N GLN A 218 9.13 -12.14 -12.91
CA GLN A 218 8.91 -13.54 -13.29
C GLN A 218 9.79 -13.97 -14.45
N LYS A 219 9.92 -13.12 -15.48
CA LYS A 219 10.73 -13.43 -16.67
C LYS A 219 12.23 -13.51 -16.40
N THR A 220 12.72 -12.70 -15.47
CA THR A 220 14.16 -12.62 -15.17
C THR A 220 14.65 -13.79 -14.32
N GLY A 221 13.80 -14.51 -13.65
CA GLY A 221 14.16 -15.65 -12.79
C GLY A 221 14.09 -17.03 -13.45
N ASN A 222 13.75 -17.09 -14.74
CA ASN A 222 13.75 -18.32 -15.54
C ASN A 222 14.99 -18.44 -16.43
N LYS A 223 15.99 -17.61 -16.21
CA LYS A 223 17.35 -17.74 -16.78
C LYS A 223 18.33 -18.06 -15.65
#